data_ce5c67f07ef55646db5c51840b2bffab
#
_entry.id   ce5c67f07ef55646db5c51840b2bffab
#
_cell.length_a   1.000
_cell.length_b   1.000
_cell.length_c   1.000
_cell.angle_alpha   90.00
_cell.angle_beta   90.00
_cell.angle_gamma   90.00
#
_symmetry.space_group_name_H-M   'P 1'
#
loop_
_entity.id
_entity.type
_entity.pdbx_description
1 polymer ?
#
loop_
_entity_poly.entity_id
_entity_poly.type
_entity_poly.pdbx_seq_one_letter_code
_entity_poly.pdbx_strand_id
1 'polypeptide(L)'
;VIVFSPASAYQNAQNELRYLISTTEVSIDKNNELLNFCGVCATFTKIYLFKKNALGQFELVSQSQDENSWMNADFNYLPYPTENIVKNIRKIGPRIKGYVEEQAYSRQGYSTSTLYIIPFDENPVMVKLEVAEIGNDNEVTGSDKIYNTQADYRFLSTEHDGLYDIEIHYSGTQQIYVGDIAKIVPINETHVYQYNEKQQKYIRVKLHD
;
A
#
# COMPACT_ATOMS: atom_id res chain seq x y z
N VAL A 1 -11.38 -11.51 18.46
CA VAL A 1 -10.31 -12.54 18.47
C VAL A 1 -9.17 -12.05 17.58
N ILE A 2 -7.92 -12.28 18.03
CA ILE A 2 -6.73 -11.96 17.23
C ILE A 2 -6.19 -13.25 16.62
N VAL A 3 -6.01 -13.23 15.31
CA VAL A 3 -5.42 -14.33 14.53
C VAL A 3 -4.01 -13.91 14.09
N PHE A 4 -3.05 -14.84 14.18
CA PHE A 4 -1.66 -14.61 13.83
C PHE A 4 -1.30 -15.32 12.53
N SER A 5 -0.50 -14.66 11.66
CA SER A 5 0.14 -15.34 10.54
C SER A 5 1.38 -16.12 11.01
N PRO A 6 1.81 -17.15 10.28
CA PRO A 6 3.16 -17.67 10.41
C PRO A 6 4.20 -16.58 10.20
N ALA A 7 5.33 -16.65 10.92
CA ALA A 7 6.42 -15.70 10.73
C ALA A 7 7.10 -15.93 9.37
N SER A 8 7.34 -14.84 8.63
CA SER A 8 8.09 -14.88 7.37
C SER A 8 9.40 -14.09 7.50
N ALA A 9 10.49 -14.64 6.97
CA ALA A 9 11.81 -14.03 7.06
C ALA A 9 12.17 -13.30 5.75
N TYR A 10 12.88 -12.17 5.87
CA TYR A 10 13.49 -11.47 4.75
C TYR A 10 14.83 -10.86 5.17
N GLN A 11 15.62 -10.40 4.19
CA GLN A 11 16.86 -9.66 4.43
C GLN A 11 16.59 -8.15 4.23
N ASN A 12 16.95 -7.33 5.24
CA ASN A 12 16.92 -5.87 5.10
C ASN A 12 17.94 -5.35 4.09
N ALA A 13 18.08 -4.05 3.94
CA ALA A 13 19.00 -3.44 2.96
C ALA A 13 20.49 -3.69 3.31
N GLN A 14 20.81 -4.03 4.55
CA GLN A 14 22.15 -4.40 5.06
C GLN A 14 22.41 -5.91 4.98
N ASN A 15 21.51 -6.69 4.37
CA ASN A 15 21.53 -8.16 4.32
C ASN A 15 21.38 -8.85 5.68
N GLU A 16 20.84 -8.16 6.66
CA GLU A 16 20.55 -8.73 7.97
C GLU A 16 19.14 -9.36 7.97
N LEU A 17 19.02 -10.48 8.69
CA LEU A 17 17.77 -11.23 8.75
C LEU A 17 16.74 -10.52 9.64
N ARG A 18 15.53 -10.38 9.13
CA ARG A 18 14.36 -9.83 9.82
C ARG A 18 13.19 -10.78 9.68
N TYR A 19 12.23 -10.67 10.60
CA TYR A 19 11.06 -11.53 10.66
C TYR A 19 9.80 -10.68 10.75
N LEU A 20 8.82 -10.99 9.90
CA LEU A 20 7.50 -10.35 9.89
C LEU A 20 6.47 -11.30 10.46
N ILE A 21 5.59 -10.76 11.29
CA ILE A 21 4.36 -11.40 11.76
C ILE A 21 3.22 -10.42 11.49
N SER A 22 2.10 -10.89 10.98
CA SER A 22 0.87 -10.11 10.94
C SER A 22 -0.13 -10.64 11.97
N THR A 23 -0.94 -9.75 12.48
CA THR A 23 -2.12 -10.10 13.29
C THR A 23 -3.34 -9.47 12.67
N THR A 24 -4.46 -10.19 12.68
CA THR A 24 -5.73 -9.65 12.21
C THR A 24 -6.76 -9.78 13.33
N GLU A 25 -7.42 -8.68 13.65
CA GLU A 25 -8.54 -8.69 14.58
C GLU A 25 -9.81 -9.09 13.82
N VAL A 26 -10.47 -10.13 14.31
CA VAL A 26 -11.70 -10.67 13.73
C VAL A 26 -12.81 -10.74 14.77
N SER A 27 -14.02 -10.46 14.36
CA SER A 27 -15.21 -10.67 15.18
C SER A 27 -15.73 -12.10 15.01
N ILE A 28 -16.06 -12.75 16.11
CA ILE A 28 -16.68 -14.08 16.12
C ILE A 28 -18.05 -14.00 16.80
N ASP A 29 -18.95 -14.90 16.41
CA ASP A 29 -20.25 -15.08 17.06
C ASP A 29 -20.12 -15.93 18.34
N LYS A 30 -21.28 -16.20 18.98
CA LYS A 30 -21.37 -17.05 20.17
C LYS A 30 -20.98 -18.53 19.93
N ASN A 31 -20.90 -18.98 18.68
CA ASN A 31 -20.52 -20.32 18.28
C ASN A 31 -19.05 -20.41 17.88
N ASN A 32 -18.26 -19.32 18.02
CA ASN A 32 -16.91 -19.14 17.53
C ASN A 32 -16.79 -19.15 15.99
N GLU A 33 -17.86 -18.84 15.27
CA GLU A 33 -17.82 -18.66 13.83
C GLU A 33 -17.49 -17.21 13.48
N LEU A 34 -16.72 -17.00 12.39
CA LEU A 34 -16.40 -15.66 11.91
C LEU A 34 -17.68 -14.93 11.51
N LEU A 35 -17.86 -13.72 12.05
CA LEU A 35 -18.95 -12.84 11.64
C LEU A 35 -18.65 -12.23 10.28
N ASN A 36 -18.92 -12.99 9.21
CA ASN A 36 -18.70 -12.61 7.80
C ASN A 36 -19.78 -11.69 7.23
N PHE A 37 -20.59 -11.02 8.05
CA PHE A 37 -21.81 -10.37 7.57
C PHE A 37 -21.66 -8.92 7.14
N CYS A 38 -20.46 -8.37 7.19
CA CYS A 38 -20.28 -6.97 6.84
C CYS A 38 -19.33 -6.83 5.66
N GLY A 39 -19.86 -6.75 4.44
CA GLY A 39 -19.09 -6.45 3.22
C GLY A 39 -18.41 -5.08 3.21
N VAL A 40 -18.54 -4.31 4.28
CA VAL A 40 -17.89 -2.99 4.50
C VAL A 40 -17.13 -2.92 5.82
N CYS A 41 -17.08 -4.01 6.61
CA CYS A 41 -16.31 -4.04 7.85
C CYS A 41 -14.85 -4.34 7.53
N ALA A 42 -14.00 -3.32 7.64
CA ALA A 42 -12.57 -3.51 7.54
C ALA A 42 -12.07 -4.39 8.68
N THR A 43 -11.29 -5.41 8.36
CA THR A 43 -10.49 -6.14 9.33
C THR A 43 -9.19 -5.37 9.56
N PHE A 44 -8.84 -5.16 10.82
CA PHE A 44 -7.60 -4.45 11.16
C PHE A 44 -6.45 -5.44 11.17
N THR A 45 -5.52 -5.27 10.24
CA THR A 45 -4.29 -6.06 10.20
C THR A 45 -3.13 -5.22 10.70
N LYS A 46 -2.41 -5.71 11.71
CA LYS A 46 -1.17 -5.14 12.21
C LYS A 46 0.02 -5.96 11.73
N ILE A 47 1.12 -5.30 11.44
CA ILE A 47 2.39 -5.91 11.08
C ILE A 47 3.41 -5.60 12.17
N TYR A 48 4.18 -6.60 12.52
CA TYR A 48 5.26 -6.53 13.49
C TYR A 48 6.55 -7.00 12.85
N LEU A 49 7.60 -6.21 13.03
CA LEU A 49 8.95 -6.50 12.57
C LEU A 49 9.84 -6.88 13.75
N PHE A 50 10.50 -8.02 13.65
CA PHE A 50 11.43 -8.52 14.66
C PHE A 50 12.81 -8.75 14.09
N LYS A 51 13.83 -8.67 14.97
CA LYS A 51 15.18 -9.19 14.74
C LYS A 51 15.55 -10.18 15.82
N LYS A 52 16.61 -10.97 15.61
CA LYS A 52 17.24 -11.76 16.68
C LYS A 52 18.39 -10.96 17.30
N ASN A 53 18.43 -10.94 18.63
CA ASN A 53 19.57 -10.40 19.37
C ASN A 53 20.75 -11.40 19.42
N ALA A 54 21.84 -11.00 20.05
CA ALA A 54 23.04 -11.85 20.19
C ALA A 54 22.79 -13.18 20.95
N LEU A 55 21.72 -13.25 21.74
CA LEU A 55 21.31 -14.45 22.48
C LEU A 55 20.33 -15.32 21.67
N GLY A 56 20.00 -14.94 20.43
CA GLY A 56 19.05 -15.62 19.58
C GLY A 56 17.57 -15.37 19.92
N GLN A 57 17.27 -14.46 20.84
CA GLN A 57 15.93 -14.08 21.22
C GLN A 57 15.34 -13.05 20.24
N PHE A 58 14.04 -13.10 20.00
CA PHE A 58 13.35 -12.13 19.18
C PHE A 58 13.12 -10.82 19.93
N GLU A 59 13.49 -9.72 19.30
CA GLU A 59 13.23 -8.35 19.75
C GLU A 59 12.33 -7.66 18.75
N LEU A 60 11.28 -7.00 19.23
CA LEU A 60 10.44 -6.14 18.40
C LEU A 60 11.25 -4.92 17.96
N VAL A 61 11.28 -4.68 16.65
CA VAL A 61 11.99 -3.54 16.06
C VAL A 61 11.01 -2.44 15.70
N SER A 62 9.87 -2.82 15.10
CA SER A 62 8.88 -1.90 14.58
C SER A 62 7.50 -2.55 14.53
N GLN A 63 6.46 -1.72 14.58
CA GLN A 63 5.08 -2.16 14.41
C GLN A 63 4.28 -1.12 13.61
N SER A 64 3.22 -1.57 12.92
CA SER A 64 2.32 -0.66 12.23
C SER A 64 1.52 0.21 13.19
N GLN A 65 1.15 1.42 12.76
CA GLN A 65 0.25 2.30 13.50
C GLN A 65 -1.12 1.66 13.76
N ASP A 66 -1.76 2.02 14.88
CA ASP A 66 -3.04 1.45 15.30
C ASP A 66 -4.25 1.95 14.47
N GLU A 67 -4.15 3.12 13.84
CA GLU A 67 -5.31 3.87 13.35
C GLU A 67 -5.69 3.59 11.89
N ASN A 68 -4.91 2.83 11.15
CA ASN A 68 -5.21 2.57 9.75
C ASN A 68 -5.17 1.06 9.48
N SER A 69 -6.27 0.55 8.93
CA SER A 69 -6.28 -0.76 8.32
C SER A 69 -5.22 -0.80 7.21
N TRP A 70 -4.06 -1.34 7.53
CA TRP A 70 -2.92 -1.39 6.65
C TRP A 70 -3.21 -2.18 5.38
N MET A 71 -4.18 -3.08 5.49
CA MET A 71 -4.55 -3.93 4.39
C MET A 71 -6.05 -4.19 4.52
N ASN A 72 -6.81 -3.93 3.48
CA ASN A 72 -8.12 -4.53 3.34
C ASN A 72 -7.87 -6.02 3.14
N ALA A 73 -7.84 -6.76 4.26
CA ALA A 73 -7.83 -8.19 4.15
C ALA A 73 -9.15 -8.58 3.46
N ASP A 74 -9.06 -9.04 2.22
CA ASP A 74 -10.15 -9.82 1.65
C ASP A 74 -10.46 -10.93 2.66
N PHE A 75 -11.71 -11.08 3.06
CA PHE A 75 -12.15 -12.06 4.07
C PHE A 75 -11.68 -13.50 3.77
N ASN A 76 -11.25 -13.76 2.56
CA ASN A 76 -10.69 -15.06 2.15
C ASN A 76 -9.25 -15.31 2.62
N TYR A 77 -8.56 -14.29 3.17
CA TYR A 77 -7.13 -14.37 3.53
C TYR A 77 -6.89 -13.88 4.96
N LEU A 78 -7.54 -14.49 5.94
CA LEU A 78 -7.30 -14.20 7.36
C LEU A 78 -6.48 -15.33 8.03
N PRO A 79 -5.35 -15.03 8.69
CA PRO A 79 -4.65 -13.74 8.77
C PRO A 79 -3.97 -13.37 7.45
N TYR A 80 -3.70 -12.09 7.19
CA TYR A 80 -3.00 -11.68 5.98
C TYR A 80 -1.61 -12.35 5.91
N PRO A 81 -1.31 -13.12 4.83
CA PRO A 81 -0.11 -13.93 4.79
C PRO A 81 1.14 -13.07 4.69
N THR A 82 2.01 -13.10 5.71
CA THR A 82 3.28 -12.35 5.68
C THR A 82 4.20 -12.76 4.53
N GLU A 83 4.07 -13.96 4.00
CA GLU A 83 4.78 -14.39 2.79
C GLU A 83 4.43 -13.54 1.56
N ASN A 84 3.20 -13.02 1.44
CA ASN A 84 2.80 -12.11 0.37
C ASN A 84 3.46 -10.74 0.53
N ILE A 85 3.61 -10.27 1.77
CA ILE A 85 4.38 -9.06 2.07
C ILE A 85 5.83 -9.27 1.62
N VAL A 86 6.46 -10.36 2.05
CA VAL A 86 7.87 -10.67 1.75
C VAL A 86 8.13 -10.76 0.24
N LYS A 87 7.23 -11.36 -0.54
CA LYS A 87 7.33 -11.44 -2.01
C LYS A 87 7.34 -10.06 -2.70
N ASN A 88 6.69 -9.07 -2.09
CA ASN A 88 6.54 -7.72 -2.62
C ASN A 88 7.46 -6.69 -1.93
N ILE A 89 8.43 -7.14 -1.12
CA ILE A 89 9.47 -6.27 -0.60
C ILE A 89 10.36 -5.81 -1.75
N ARG A 90 10.54 -4.50 -1.86
CA ARG A 90 11.39 -3.85 -2.86
C ARG A 90 12.45 -2.98 -2.16
N LYS A 91 13.52 -2.68 -2.88
CA LYS A 91 14.45 -1.62 -2.50
C LYS A 91 13.76 -0.29 -2.85
N ILE A 92 13.36 0.47 -1.84
CA ILE A 92 12.60 1.73 -1.98
C ILE A 92 13.45 2.97 -1.67
N GLY A 93 14.70 2.77 -1.29
CA GLY A 93 15.70 3.79 -1.06
C GLY A 93 17.11 3.17 -1.03
N PRO A 94 18.18 3.96 -0.98
CA PRO A 94 19.56 3.44 -1.00
C PRO A 94 19.85 2.46 0.14
N ARG A 95 19.25 2.70 1.30
CA ARG A 95 19.49 1.96 2.55
C ARG A 95 18.24 1.32 3.14
N ILE A 96 17.10 1.39 2.43
CA ILE A 96 15.79 0.97 2.95
C ILE A 96 15.15 0.02 1.95
N LYS A 97 14.63 -1.08 2.45
CA LYS A 97 13.62 -1.93 1.79
C LYS A 97 12.26 -1.66 2.40
N GLY A 98 11.22 -1.90 1.64
CA GLY A 98 9.86 -1.75 2.12
C GLY A 98 8.89 -2.58 1.30
N TYR A 99 7.68 -2.68 1.78
CA TYR A 99 6.58 -3.31 1.08
C TYR A 99 5.92 -2.28 0.16
N VAL A 100 5.67 -2.69 -1.07
CA VAL A 100 4.97 -1.88 -2.09
C VAL A 100 3.63 -2.54 -2.34
N GLU A 101 2.56 -1.77 -2.17
CA GLU A 101 1.18 -2.24 -2.26
C GLU A 101 0.38 -1.40 -3.26
N GLU A 102 -0.34 -2.08 -4.13
CA GLU A 102 -1.40 -1.49 -4.95
C GLU A 102 -2.74 -1.88 -4.32
N GLN A 103 -3.43 -0.90 -3.75
CA GLN A 103 -4.70 -1.14 -3.08
C GLN A 103 -5.85 -0.68 -3.96
N ALA A 104 -6.68 -1.63 -4.39
CA ALA A 104 -7.90 -1.35 -5.14
C ALA A 104 -9.10 -1.18 -4.20
N TYR A 105 -9.95 -0.22 -4.53
CA TYR A 105 -11.23 0.01 -3.88
C TYR A 105 -12.33 0.17 -4.93
N SER A 106 -13.42 -0.57 -4.78
CA SER A 106 -14.56 -0.48 -5.69
C SER A 106 -15.86 -0.21 -4.94
N ARG A 107 -16.63 0.76 -5.41
CA ARG A 107 -17.94 1.09 -4.84
C ARG A 107 -18.88 1.61 -5.92
N GLN A 108 -20.08 1.04 -5.99
CA GLN A 108 -21.15 1.49 -6.89
C GLN A 108 -20.72 1.57 -8.37
N GLY A 109 -19.82 0.68 -8.80
CA GLY A 109 -19.32 0.63 -10.17
C GLY A 109 -18.15 1.58 -10.46
N TYR A 110 -17.68 2.34 -9.50
CA TYR A 110 -16.44 3.09 -9.58
C TYR A 110 -15.33 2.29 -8.92
N SER A 111 -14.18 2.21 -9.56
CA SER A 111 -12.98 1.56 -9.02
C SER A 111 -11.83 2.55 -9.01
N THR A 112 -11.06 2.53 -7.93
CA THR A 112 -9.81 3.29 -7.80
C THR A 112 -8.71 2.35 -7.33
N SER A 113 -7.49 2.59 -7.78
CA SER A 113 -6.29 1.90 -7.30
C SER A 113 -5.26 2.92 -6.85
N THR A 114 -4.71 2.73 -5.67
CA THR A 114 -3.73 3.64 -5.07
C THR A 114 -2.45 2.89 -4.75
N LEU A 115 -1.32 3.50 -5.10
CA LEU A 115 0.01 2.99 -4.77
C LEU A 115 0.41 3.45 -3.37
N TYR A 116 0.79 2.48 -2.54
CA TYR A 116 1.31 2.71 -1.19
C TYR A 116 2.71 2.11 -1.02
N ILE A 117 3.49 2.73 -0.15
CA ILE A 117 4.80 2.23 0.28
C ILE A 117 4.84 2.17 1.79
N ILE A 118 5.38 1.09 2.32
CA ILE A 118 5.58 0.88 3.74
C ILE A 118 7.06 0.66 3.97
N PRO A 119 7.81 1.70 4.40
CA PRO A 119 9.22 1.56 4.70
C PRO A 119 9.46 0.63 5.90
N PHE A 120 10.44 -0.26 5.78
CA PHE A 120 10.96 -1.08 6.88
C PHE A 120 12.29 -0.49 7.36
N ASP A 121 12.21 0.76 7.82
CA ASP A 121 13.34 1.58 8.24
C ASP A 121 13.76 1.36 9.71
N GLU A 122 13.11 0.39 10.37
CA GLU A 122 13.35 0.04 11.78
C GLU A 122 13.01 1.16 12.79
N ASN A 123 12.26 2.17 12.38
CA ASN A 123 11.61 3.07 13.32
C ASN A 123 10.58 2.31 14.17
N PRO A 124 10.37 2.69 15.44
CA PRO A 124 9.41 2.00 16.32
C PRO A 124 8.01 1.84 15.75
N VAL A 125 7.62 2.79 14.90
CA VAL A 125 6.32 2.82 14.23
C VAL A 125 6.54 2.86 12.72
N MET A 126 6.01 1.86 12.02
CA MET A 126 5.95 1.85 10.56
C MET A 126 4.79 2.72 10.08
N VAL A 127 5.02 3.54 9.07
CA VAL A 127 4.01 4.42 8.46
C VAL A 127 3.68 3.94 7.05
N LYS A 128 2.40 3.88 6.70
CA LYS A 128 1.96 3.65 5.33
C LYS A 128 1.95 4.97 4.57
N LEU A 129 2.78 5.08 3.55
CA LEU A 129 2.91 6.28 2.73
C LEU A 129 2.06 6.13 1.46
N GLU A 130 1.11 7.02 1.27
CA GLU A 130 0.41 7.15 0.00
C GLU A 130 1.32 7.84 -1.02
N VAL A 131 1.41 7.25 -2.22
CA VAL A 131 2.16 7.82 -3.34
C VAL A 131 1.23 8.56 -4.27
N ALA A 132 0.31 7.83 -4.91
CA ALA A 132 -0.63 8.38 -5.88
C ALA A 132 -1.75 7.38 -6.21
N GLU A 133 -2.85 7.89 -6.73
CA GLU A 133 -3.83 7.07 -7.45
C GLU A 133 -3.21 6.60 -8.77
N ILE A 134 -3.26 5.30 -9.04
CA ILE A 134 -2.67 4.66 -10.23
C ILE A 134 -3.70 3.98 -11.13
N GLY A 135 -4.95 4.05 -10.77
CA GLY A 135 -6.07 3.54 -11.57
C GLY A 135 -7.38 4.16 -11.14
N ASN A 136 -8.23 4.46 -12.11
CA ASN A 136 -9.57 5.00 -11.85
C ASN A 136 -10.48 4.68 -13.03
N ASP A 137 -11.59 3.99 -12.77
CA ASP A 137 -12.57 3.65 -13.80
C ASP A 137 -14.02 3.70 -13.29
N ASN A 138 -14.94 3.76 -14.24
CA ASN A 138 -16.38 3.67 -13.99
C ASN A 138 -17.09 2.67 -14.91
N GLU A 139 -16.41 1.67 -15.40
CA GLU A 139 -16.89 0.75 -16.44
C GLU A 139 -18.18 0.01 -16.03
N VAL A 140 -18.38 -0.24 -14.74
CA VAL A 140 -19.50 -1.03 -14.20
C VAL A 140 -20.69 -0.14 -13.78
N THR A 141 -20.60 1.18 -13.93
CA THR A 141 -21.69 2.09 -13.52
C THR A 141 -22.91 2.08 -14.45
N GLY A 142 -22.80 1.54 -15.67
CA GLY A 142 -23.81 1.65 -16.72
C GLY A 142 -23.92 3.06 -17.32
N SER A 143 -22.97 3.95 -17.04
CA SER A 143 -22.87 5.28 -17.63
C SER A 143 -22.57 5.19 -19.12
N ASP A 144 -23.08 6.15 -19.91
CA ASP A 144 -22.70 6.37 -21.32
C ASP A 144 -21.34 7.10 -21.45
N LYS A 145 -20.80 7.60 -20.33
CA LYS A 145 -19.51 8.28 -20.23
C LYS A 145 -18.51 7.43 -19.46
N ILE A 146 -18.04 6.37 -20.13
CA ILE A 146 -17.06 5.45 -19.56
C ILE A 146 -15.66 6.04 -19.69
N TYR A 147 -14.89 5.95 -18.60
CA TYR A 147 -13.44 6.23 -18.59
C TYR A 147 -12.70 5.13 -17.88
N ASN A 148 -11.43 4.97 -18.23
CA ASN A 148 -10.51 4.04 -17.60
C ASN A 148 -9.10 4.63 -17.67
N THR A 149 -8.61 5.07 -16.52
CA THR A 149 -7.23 5.52 -16.32
C THR A 149 -6.44 4.38 -15.70
N GLN A 150 -5.28 4.09 -16.28
CA GLN A 150 -4.31 3.13 -15.77
C GLN A 150 -2.95 3.78 -15.69
N ALA A 151 -2.11 3.31 -14.77
CA ALA A 151 -0.75 3.80 -14.67
C ALA A 151 0.25 2.69 -14.38
N ASP A 152 1.42 2.81 -15.01
CA ASP A 152 2.62 2.04 -14.69
C ASP A 152 3.57 2.92 -13.86
N TYR A 153 4.34 2.32 -12.96
CA TYR A 153 5.28 3.06 -12.15
C TYR A 153 6.66 2.39 -12.08
N ARG A 154 7.68 3.22 -11.84
CA ARG A 154 9.03 2.74 -11.57
C ARG A 154 9.75 3.62 -10.54
N PHE A 155 10.61 3.00 -9.74
CA PHE A 155 11.54 3.72 -8.88
C PHE A 155 12.69 4.27 -9.72
N LEU A 156 13.01 5.54 -9.51
CA LEU A 156 14.16 6.21 -10.13
C LEU A 156 15.41 5.96 -9.28
N SER A 157 16.58 6.33 -9.83
CA SER A 157 17.85 6.32 -9.07
C SER A 157 18.06 7.57 -8.23
N THR A 158 17.28 8.62 -8.45
CA THR A 158 17.25 9.84 -7.64
C THR A 158 16.49 9.56 -6.33
N GLU A 159 16.86 10.27 -5.28
CA GLU A 159 16.25 10.12 -3.96
C GLU A 159 15.97 11.47 -3.31
N HIS A 160 14.93 11.51 -2.48
CA HIS A 160 14.62 12.62 -1.60
C HIS A 160 14.27 12.06 -0.21
N ASP A 161 14.88 12.67 0.82
CA ASP A 161 14.68 12.28 2.23
C ASP A 161 14.82 10.75 2.47
N GLY A 162 15.80 10.10 1.77
CA GLY A 162 16.17 8.71 1.94
C GLY A 162 15.31 7.69 1.17
N LEU A 163 14.25 8.12 0.47
CA LEU A 163 13.44 7.28 -0.40
C LEU A 163 13.65 7.64 -1.88
N TYR A 164 13.55 6.65 -2.75
CA TYR A 164 13.63 6.86 -4.20
C TYR A 164 12.44 7.65 -4.72
N ASP A 165 12.70 8.52 -5.70
CA ASP A 165 11.67 9.14 -6.49
C ASP A 165 10.92 8.08 -7.29
N ILE A 166 9.66 8.37 -7.59
CA ILE A 166 8.80 7.45 -8.33
C ILE A 166 8.25 8.18 -9.56
N GLU A 167 8.53 7.61 -10.72
CA GLU A 167 7.91 8.03 -11.96
C GLU A 167 6.66 7.19 -12.20
N ILE A 168 5.56 7.86 -12.51
CA ILE A 168 4.27 7.24 -12.83
C ILE A 168 3.81 7.72 -14.20
N HIS A 169 3.57 6.79 -15.11
CA HIS A 169 3.07 7.04 -16.46
C HIS A 169 1.60 6.65 -16.53
N TYR A 170 0.74 7.64 -16.74
CA TYR A 170 -0.71 7.49 -16.87
C TYR A 170 -1.11 7.33 -18.34
N SER A 171 -2.05 6.43 -18.60
CA SER A 171 -2.60 6.16 -19.92
C SER A 171 -4.10 5.86 -19.88
N GLY A 172 -4.75 5.87 -21.04
CA GLY A 172 -6.17 5.57 -21.16
C GLY A 172 -7.03 6.82 -21.31
N THR A 173 -8.13 6.90 -20.53
CA THR A 173 -9.08 8.02 -20.59
C THR A 173 -9.43 8.49 -19.17
N GLN A 174 -9.70 9.78 -19.03
CA GLN A 174 -10.13 10.40 -17.77
C GLN A 174 -11.34 11.29 -17.98
N GLN A 175 -12.10 11.48 -16.92
CA GLN A 175 -13.20 12.45 -16.92
C GLN A 175 -12.68 13.80 -16.46
N ILE A 176 -12.95 14.85 -17.25
CA ILE A 176 -12.71 16.24 -16.86
C ILE A 176 -14.00 17.03 -16.90
N TYR A 177 -14.05 18.13 -16.19
CA TYR A 177 -15.19 19.06 -16.22
C TYR A 177 -14.82 20.35 -16.93
N VAL A 178 -15.65 20.76 -17.90
CA VAL A 178 -15.57 22.05 -18.56
C VAL A 178 -16.86 22.81 -18.22
N GLY A 179 -16.78 23.69 -17.23
CA GLY A 179 -17.98 24.18 -16.53
C GLY A 179 -18.67 23.00 -15.82
N ASP A 180 -19.97 22.85 -16.01
CA ASP A 180 -20.78 21.77 -15.43
C ASP A 180 -20.86 20.52 -16.34
N ILE A 181 -20.15 20.53 -17.48
CA ILE A 181 -20.22 19.44 -18.47
C ILE A 181 -19.05 18.48 -18.27
N ALA A 182 -19.35 17.23 -17.93
CA ALA A 182 -18.37 16.15 -17.91
C ALA A 182 -17.98 15.74 -19.34
N LYS A 183 -16.68 15.65 -19.60
CA LYS A 183 -16.10 15.18 -20.87
C LYS A 183 -15.09 14.07 -20.59
N ILE A 184 -15.06 13.06 -21.44
CA ILE A 184 -14.03 12.03 -21.43
C ILE A 184 -12.95 12.44 -22.42
N VAL A 185 -11.72 12.47 -21.95
CA VAL A 185 -10.53 12.85 -22.74
C VAL A 185 -9.44 11.80 -22.57
N PRO A 186 -8.60 11.57 -23.60
CA PRO A 186 -7.44 10.71 -23.45
C PRO A 186 -6.45 11.31 -22.44
N ILE A 187 -5.75 10.46 -21.72
CA ILE A 187 -4.62 10.80 -20.87
C ILE A 187 -3.38 10.02 -21.34
N ASN A 188 -2.24 10.71 -21.42
CA ASN A 188 -0.92 10.14 -21.69
C ASN A 188 0.11 11.08 -21.06
N GLU A 189 0.33 10.93 -19.75
CA GLU A 189 1.14 11.86 -18.96
C GLU A 189 2.11 11.10 -18.09
N THR A 190 3.28 11.69 -17.86
CA THR A 190 4.27 11.16 -16.91
C THR A 190 4.47 12.17 -15.79
N HIS A 191 4.38 11.67 -14.55
CA HIS A 191 4.57 12.47 -13.35
C HIS A 191 5.69 11.88 -12.50
N VAL A 192 6.44 12.74 -11.80
CA VAL A 192 7.43 12.31 -10.81
C VAL A 192 6.93 12.70 -9.42
N TYR A 193 7.07 11.77 -8.50
CA TYR A 193 6.72 11.93 -7.10
C TYR A 193 7.98 11.82 -6.25
N GLN A 194 8.17 12.78 -5.35
CA GLN A 194 9.31 12.86 -4.44
C GLN A 194 8.81 12.74 -3.00
N TYR A 195 9.50 11.96 -2.18
CA TYR A 195 9.16 11.85 -0.77
C TYR A 195 9.53 13.15 -0.05
N ASN A 196 8.66 13.57 0.86
CA ASN A 196 8.88 14.70 1.76
C ASN A 196 8.68 14.24 3.20
N GLU A 197 9.78 14.12 3.96
CA GLU A 197 9.78 13.65 5.33
C GLU A 197 8.93 14.51 6.26
N LYS A 198 8.97 15.84 6.10
CA LYS A 198 8.21 16.77 6.95
C LYS A 198 6.70 16.60 6.80
N GLN A 199 6.24 16.20 5.62
CA GLN A 199 4.84 15.96 5.33
C GLN A 199 4.46 14.48 5.40
N GLN A 200 5.44 13.59 5.56
CA GLN A 200 5.28 12.12 5.54
C GLN A 200 4.46 11.61 4.35
N LYS A 201 4.71 12.16 3.16
CA LYS A 201 4.03 11.77 1.92
C LYS A 201 4.88 12.02 0.69
N TYR A 202 4.52 11.36 -0.39
CA TYR A 202 5.03 11.68 -1.71
C TYR A 202 4.32 12.91 -2.30
N ILE A 203 5.08 13.78 -2.95
CA ILE A 203 4.57 15.02 -3.55
C ILE A 203 4.88 14.99 -5.04
N ARG A 204 3.87 15.22 -5.87
CA ARG A 204 4.06 15.40 -7.31
C ARG A 204 4.90 16.64 -7.57
N VAL A 205 5.97 16.48 -8.31
CA VAL A 205 6.82 17.58 -8.75
C VAL A 205 6.61 17.86 -10.23
N LYS A 206 6.73 19.14 -10.62
CA LYS A 206 6.73 19.49 -12.04
C LYS A 206 8.10 19.12 -12.60
N LEU A 207 8.11 18.32 -13.67
CA LEU A 207 9.31 18.20 -14.49
C LEU A 207 9.55 19.58 -15.11
N HIS A 208 10.69 20.19 -14.81
CA HIS A 208 11.12 21.37 -15.57
C HIS A 208 11.61 20.85 -16.91
N ASP A 209 10.95 21.30 -17.98
CA ASP A 209 11.36 21.10 -19.36
C ASP A 209 12.73 21.75 -19.62
#